data_8a0b127208fbe77b0b534452cdfb5029
#
_entry.id   8a0b127208fbe77b0b534452cdfb5029
#
_cell.length_a   1.000
_cell.length_b   1.000
_cell.length_c   1.000
_cell.angle_alpha   90.00
_cell.angle_beta   90.00
_cell.angle_gamma   90.00
#
_symmetry.space_group_name_H-M   'P 1'
#
loop_
_entity.id
_entity.type
_entity.pdbx_description
1 polymer ?
#
loop_
_entity_poly.entity_id
_entity_poly.type
_entity_poly.pdbx_seq_one_letter_code
_entity_poly.pdbx_strand_id
1 'polypeptide(L)' 'MKNVIVVQEDEGLFNIFDRAMFDEDGYLEGYEGIEGYNIADMDIVAEFDSIEKAEDFIDNQIEFEL' A
#
# COMPACT_ATOMS: atom_id res chain seq x y z
N MET A 1 -0.74 -3.07 16.12
CA MET A 1 -1.64 -3.36 14.99
C MET A 1 -1.03 -2.84 13.70
N LYS A 2 -0.97 -3.66 12.67
CA LYS A 2 -0.32 -3.27 11.41
C LYS A 2 -1.33 -2.60 10.47
N ASN A 3 -1.38 -1.29 10.51
CA ASN A 3 -2.33 -0.51 9.72
C ASN A 3 -1.72 0.08 8.45
N VAL A 4 -0.40 0.04 8.32
CA VAL A 4 0.29 0.57 7.15
C VAL A 4 0.53 -0.56 6.16
N ILE A 5 0.08 -0.37 4.93
CA ILE A 5 0.23 -1.39 3.88
C ILE A 5 1.10 -0.86 2.75
N VAL A 6 1.90 -1.75 2.18
CA VAL A 6 2.69 -1.45 0.99
C VAL A 6 2.04 -2.18 -0.18
N VAL A 7 1.69 -1.44 -1.20
CA VAL A 7 1.02 -1.95 -2.39
C VAL A 7 1.96 -1.82 -3.57
N GLN A 8 2.11 -2.90 -4.33
CA GLN A 8 2.88 -2.87 -5.56
C GLN A 8 1.92 -2.61 -6.72
N GLU A 9 2.09 -1.50 -7.41
CA GLU A 9 1.23 -1.14 -8.54
C GLU A 9 1.79 -1.63 -9.87
N ASP A 10 3.12 -1.62 -9.98
CA ASP A 10 3.81 -2.07 -11.17
C ASP A 10 5.20 -2.52 -10.75
N GLU A 11 5.94 -3.12 -11.65
CA GLU A 11 7.29 -3.57 -11.35
C GLU A 11 8.15 -2.39 -10.91
N GLY A 12 8.64 -2.43 -9.67
CA GLY A 12 9.46 -1.37 -9.11
C GLY A 12 8.68 -0.18 -8.58
N LEU A 13 7.35 -0.18 -8.66
CA LEU A 13 6.53 0.92 -8.17
C LEU A 13 5.70 0.48 -6.96
N PHE A 14 5.93 1.14 -5.84
CA PHE A 14 5.24 0.85 -4.59
C PHE A 14 4.54 2.08 -4.06
N ASN A 15 3.40 1.87 -3.42
CA ASN A 15 2.68 2.91 -2.71
C ASN A 15 2.45 2.49 -1.27
N ILE A 16 2.40 3.47 -0.38
CA ILE A 16 2.14 3.26 1.04
C ILE A 16 0.78 3.85 1.36
N PHE A 17 -0.08 3.04 1.97
CA PHE A 17 -1.39 3.49 2.43
C PHE A 17 -1.58 3.10 3.88
N ASP A 18 -2.42 3.86 4.58
CA ASP A 18 -2.91 3.50 5.89
C ASP A 18 -4.31 2.91 5.71
N ARG A 19 -4.63 1.84 6.42
CA ARG A 19 -5.96 1.22 6.32
C ARG A 19 -7.10 2.18 6.67
N ALA A 20 -6.81 3.20 7.48
CA ALA A 20 -7.79 4.23 7.82
C ALA A 20 -8.17 5.12 6.64
N MET A 21 -7.41 5.06 5.54
CA MET A 21 -7.71 5.82 4.33
C MET A 21 -8.78 5.16 3.47
N PHE A 22 -9.20 3.94 3.82
CA PHE A 22 -10.21 3.18 3.08
C PHE A 22 -11.53 3.18 3.84
N ASP A 23 -12.64 3.22 3.10
CA ASP A 23 -13.97 3.19 3.70
C ASP A 23 -14.40 1.76 4.04
N GLU A 24 -15.63 1.59 4.57
CA GLU A 24 -16.11 0.27 4.97
C GLU A 24 -16.30 -0.69 3.80
N ASP A 25 -16.44 -0.16 2.58
CA ASP A 25 -16.53 -0.98 1.37
C ASP A 25 -15.16 -1.31 0.80
N GLY A 26 -14.11 -0.73 1.37
CA GLY A 26 -12.74 -0.99 0.96
C GLY A 26 -12.21 -0.03 -0.09
N TYR A 27 -12.96 1.01 -0.46
CA TYR A 27 -12.48 1.99 -1.42
C TYR A 27 -11.65 3.07 -0.75
N LEU A 28 -10.61 3.52 -1.47
CA LEU A 28 -9.80 4.64 -1.02
C LEU A 28 -10.67 5.89 -0.93
N GLU A 29 -10.54 6.65 0.13
CA GLU A 29 -11.32 7.87 0.35
C GLU A 29 -11.15 8.83 -0.82
N GLY A 30 -12.25 9.29 -1.38
CA GLY A 30 -12.26 10.14 -2.56
C GLY A 30 -12.33 9.39 -3.88
N TYR A 31 -12.22 8.06 -3.85
CA TYR A 31 -12.21 7.22 -5.06
C TYR A 31 -13.26 6.12 -5.00
N GLU A 32 -14.35 6.36 -4.27
CA GLU A 32 -15.42 5.38 -4.09
C GLU A 32 -16.02 4.99 -5.43
N GLY A 33 -16.16 3.70 -5.65
CA GLY A 33 -16.75 3.16 -6.87
C GLY A 33 -15.82 3.16 -8.07
N ILE A 34 -14.58 3.62 -7.94
CA ILE A 34 -13.62 3.63 -9.05
C ILE A 34 -12.85 2.31 -9.04
N GLU A 35 -12.88 1.63 -10.18
CA GLU A 35 -12.19 0.36 -10.36
C GLU A 35 -10.67 0.52 -10.15
N GLY A 36 -10.09 -0.40 -9.41
CA GLY A 36 -8.67 -0.38 -9.09
C GLY A 36 -8.33 0.32 -7.79
N TYR A 37 -9.26 1.06 -7.20
CA TYR A 37 -9.04 1.78 -5.95
C TYR A 37 -9.66 1.10 -4.74
N ASN A 38 -10.07 -0.15 -4.89
CA ASN A 38 -10.55 -0.96 -3.78
C ASN A 38 -9.37 -1.76 -3.22
N ILE A 39 -9.27 -1.82 -1.88
CA ILE A 39 -8.18 -2.54 -1.21
C ILE A 39 -8.12 -4.02 -1.64
N ALA A 40 -9.27 -4.60 -1.99
CA ALA A 40 -9.31 -5.99 -2.45
C ALA A 40 -8.68 -6.18 -3.84
N ASP A 41 -8.57 -5.11 -4.61
CA ASP A 41 -7.97 -5.14 -5.95
C ASP A 41 -6.49 -4.76 -5.93
N MET A 42 -5.98 -4.38 -4.77
CA MET A 42 -4.59 -3.96 -4.62
C MET A 42 -3.70 -5.13 -4.26
N ASP A 43 -2.49 -5.12 -4.77
CA ASP A 43 -1.49 -6.14 -4.50
C ASP A 43 -0.69 -5.73 -3.26
N ILE A 44 -1.15 -6.15 -2.09
CA ILE A 44 -0.50 -5.84 -0.81
C ILE A 44 0.66 -6.80 -0.63
N VAL A 45 1.88 -6.26 -0.63
CA VAL A 45 3.09 -7.07 -0.52
C VAL A 45 3.69 -7.07 0.88
N ALA A 46 3.30 -6.12 1.72
CA ALA A 46 3.80 -6.05 3.10
C ALA A 46 2.88 -5.20 3.97
N GLU A 47 2.94 -5.41 5.27
CA GLU A 47 2.18 -4.65 6.26
C GLU A 47 3.09 -4.28 7.42
N PHE A 48 2.94 -3.07 7.92
CA PHE A 48 3.77 -2.54 9.00
C PHE A 48 2.93 -1.74 9.98
N ASP A 49 3.52 -1.44 11.14
CA ASP A 49 2.88 -0.63 12.16
C ASP A 49 3.29 0.85 12.08
N SER A 50 4.17 1.21 11.14
CA SER A 50 4.58 2.59 10.94
C SER A 50 4.96 2.82 9.46
N ILE A 51 4.82 4.09 9.03
CA ILE A 51 5.20 4.50 7.69
C ILE A 51 6.72 4.38 7.49
N GLU A 52 7.48 4.67 8.54
CA GLU A 52 8.93 4.58 8.51
C GLU A 52 9.40 3.17 8.13
N LYS A 53 8.79 2.15 8.74
CA LYS A 53 9.14 0.77 8.44
C LYS A 53 8.76 0.39 7.01
N ALA A 54 7.63 0.92 6.52
CA ALA A 54 7.20 0.68 5.15
C ALA A 54 8.17 1.31 4.15
N GLU A 55 8.64 2.52 4.43
CA GLU A 55 9.62 3.18 3.59
C GLU A 55 10.94 2.42 3.55
N ASP A 56 11.39 1.91 4.70
CA ASP A 56 12.60 1.10 4.78
C ASP A 56 12.47 -0.17 3.94
N PHE A 57 11.30 -0.79 3.96
CA PHE A 57 11.05 -1.97 3.14
C PHE A 57 11.19 -1.65 1.65
N ILE A 58 10.63 -0.53 1.21
CA ILE A 58 10.70 -0.12 -0.19
C ILE A 58 12.14 0.20 -0.58
N ASP A 59 12.86 0.92 0.26
CA ASP A 59 14.25 1.29 0.00
C ASP A 59 15.12 0.04 -0.15
N ASN A 60 14.89 -0.97 0.66
CA ASN A 60 15.63 -2.23 0.58
C ASN A 60 15.33 -2.98 -0.72
N GLN A 61 14.11 -2.91 -1.21
CA GLN A 61 13.75 -3.54 -2.47
C GLN A 61 14.46 -2.87 -3.64
N ILE A 62 14.51 -1.55 -3.63
CA ILE A 62 15.15 -0.77 -4.69
C ILE A 62 16.66 -0.99 -4.69
N GLU A 63 17.29 -0.98 -3.52
CA GLU A 63 18.74 -1.19 -3.40
C GLU A 63 19.14 -2.58 -3.89
N PHE A 64 18.28 -3.55 -3.74
CA PHE A 64 18.59 -4.92 -4.10
C PHE A 64 18.72 -5.12 -5.61
N GLU A 65 18.15 -4.24 -6.39
CA GLU A 65 18.18 -4.34 -7.85
C GLU A 65 19.43 -3.68 -8.47
N LEU A 66 20.20 -3.01 -7.66
CA LEU A 66 21.43 -2.38 -8.12
C LEU A 66 22.62 -3.32 -7.99
#